data_81afac82ff87724b8eb29f9b60902ea1
#
_entry.id   81afac82ff87724b8eb29f9b60902ea1
#
_cell.length_a   1.000
_cell.length_b   1.000
_cell.length_c   1.000
_cell.angle_alpha   90.00
_cell.angle_beta   90.00
_cell.angle_gamma   90.00
#
_symmetry.space_group_name_H-M   'P 1'
#
loop_
_entity.id
_entity.type
_entity.pdbx_description
1 polymer ?
#
loop_
_entity_poly.entity_id
_entity_poly.type
_entity_poly.pdbx_seq_one_letter_code
_entity_poly.pdbx_strand_id
1 'polypeptide(L)'
;LVLDLSNPEVQEFVYKSVHDILKDNPQIAFVKWDCNRAVTNPGSTYLPADEQSHIWIEYGRGLLNVFKKVRDSHPDVHFMLCSGGGGRLDYGSLRYFEEYWPSDNTDALQRILIQWGNSQFFPSIAMCCHVSASPNHQTGRTTPLKFRFDVAMQGALGMDLQPSTMNEKEVIFAKEAIKTYESIRNIV
;
A
#
# COMPACT_ATOMS: atom_id res chain seq x y z
N LEU A 1 19.04 -5.22 6.46
CA LEU A 1 18.97 -6.62 6.06
C LEU A 1 17.59 -6.93 5.52
N VAL A 2 17.52 -7.82 4.53
CA VAL A 2 16.29 -8.40 3.98
C VAL A 2 16.22 -9.83 4.49
N LEU A 3 15.06 -10.26 4.95
CA LEU A 3 14.82 -11.63 5.36
C LEU A 3 14.84 -12.55 4.13
N ASP A 4 15.52 -13.69 4.24
CA ASP A 4 15.58 -14.66 3.14
C ASP A 4 14.31 -15.50 3.05
N LEU A 5 13.35 -15.04 2.24
CA LEU A 5 12.09 -15.74 2.05
C LEU A 5 12.18 -16.96 1.11
N SER A 6 13.37 -17.31 0.58
CA SER A 6 13.58 -18.62 -0.02
C SER A 6 13.56 -19.73 1.03
N ASN A 7 13.87 -19.38 2.31
CA ASN A 7 13.86 -20.32 3.44
C ASN A 7 12.45 -20.46 4.04
N PRO A 8 11.86 -21.66 4.08
CA PRO A 8 10.53 -21.91 4.67
C PRO A 8 10.43 -21.55 6.17
N GLU A 9 11.51 -21.67 6.94
CA GLU A 9 11.51 -21.29 8.35
C GLU A 9 11.37 -19.76 8.51
N VAL A 10 11.99 -19.00 7.62
CA VAL A 10 11.85 -17.54 7.60
C VAL A 10 10.45 -17.12 7.14
N GLN A 11 9.87 -17.83 6.16
CA GLN A 11 8.47 -17.63 5.78
C GLN A 11 7.53 -17.84 6.97
N GLU A 12 7.74 -18.93 7.72
CA GLU A 12 6.93 -19.24 8.90
C GLU A 12 7.11 -18.20 10.01
N PHE A 13 8.33 -17.71 10.22
CA PHE A 13 8.59 -16.62 11.17
C PHE A 13 7.81 -15.36 10.81
N VAL A 14 7.85 -14.94 9.53
CA VAL A 14 7.12 -13.74 9.07
C VAL A 14 5.61 -13.94 9.19
N TYR A 15 5.10 -15.11 8.77
CA TYR A 15 3.68 -15.44 8.92
C TYR A 15 3.24 -15.34 10.38
N LYS A 16 3.95 -16.01 11.29
CA LYS A 16 3.63 -16.00 12.73
C LYS A 16 3.67 -14.60 13.32
N SER A 17 4.66 -13.79 12.94
CA SER A 17 4.78 -12.42 13.44
C SER A 17 3.53 -11.58 13.14
N VAL A 18 2.93 -11.73 11.97
CA VAL A 18 1.69 -11.04 11.59
C VAL A 18 0.48 -11.73 12.21
N HIS A 19 0.42 -13.06 12.11
CA HIS A 19 -0.71 -13.85 12.62
C HIS A 19 -0.94 -13.63 14.12
N ASP A 20 0.11 -13.68 14.93
CA ASP A 20 0.02 -13.55 16.39
C ASP A 20 -0.48 -12.15 16.78
N ILE A 21 0.01 -11.09 16.10
CA ILE A 21 -0.49 -9.72 16.31
C ILE A 21 -2.00 -9.64 16.01
N LEU A 22 -2.44 -10.16 14.87
CA LEU A 22 -3.86 -10.09 14.47
C LEU A 22 -4.75 -10.97 15.32
N LYS A 23 -4.26 -12.14 15.73
CA LYS A 23 -4.95 -13.05 16.65
C LYS A 23 -5.15 -12.44 18.03
N ASP A 24 -4.10 -11.80 18.57
CA ASP A 24 -4.14 -11.20 19.91
C ASP A 24 -4.90 -9.85 19.91
N ASN A 25 -5.14 -9.26 18.73
CA ASN A 25 -5.83 -7.99 18.56
C ASN A 25 -6.95 -8.10 17.50
N PRO A 26 -8.04 -8.83 17.78
CA PRO A 26 -9.09 -9.11 16.80
C PRO A 26 -9.89 -7.88 16.34
N GLN A 27 -9.68 -6.73 16.98
CA GLN A 27 -10.27 -5.45 16.58
C GLN A 27 -9.50 -4.78 15.42
N ILE A 28 -8.33 -5.29 15.02
CA ILE A 28 -7.58 -4.77 13.86
C ILE A 28 -8.33 -5.18 12.59
N ALA A 29 -8.88 -4.19 11.90
CA ALA A 29 -9.60 -4.38 10.63
C ALA A 29 -8.78 -3.97 9.40
N PHE A 30 -7.64 -3.28 9.60
CA PHE A 30 -6.82 -2.75 8.51
C PHE A 30 -5.33 -2.89 8.84
N VAL A 31 -4.54 -3.32 7.85
CA VAL A 31 -3.08 -3.45 7.94
C VAL A 31 -2.44 -2.84 6.68
N LYS A 32 -1.59 -1.84 6.86
CA LYS A 32 -0.65 -1.42 5.83
C LYS A 32 0.61 -2.27 5.95
N TRP A 33 0.83 -3.13 4.96
CA TRP A 33 2.01 -3.99 4.90
C TRP A 33 3.13 -3.27 4.15
N ASP A 34 4.13 -2.82 4.89
CA ASP A 34 5.21 -2.01 4.34
C ASP A 34 6.54 -2.77 4.32
N CYS A 35 7.11 -2.97 3.12
CA CYS A 35 8.36 -3.73 2.89
C CYS A 35 9.36 -2.87 2.10
N ASN A 36 9.85 -1.80 2.69
CA ASN A 36 10.58 -0.73 1.99
C ASN A 36 11.99 -1.11 1.51
N ARG A 37 12.58 -2.21 2.00
CA ARG A 37 13.95 -2.56 1.64
C ARG A 37 14.02 -3.26 0.27
N ALA A 38 14.69 -2.61 -0.68
CA ALA A 38 15.02 -3.24 -1.96
C ALA A 38 16.01 -4.40 -1.76
N VAL A 39 15.84 -5.47 -2.55
CA VAL A 39 16.78 -6.59 -2.64
C VAL A 39 17.86 -6.24 -3.64
N THR A 40 19.04 -5.84 -3.18
CA THR A 40 20.12 -5.28 -4.03
C THR A 40 21.29 -6.22 -4.25
N ASN A 41 21.61 -7.07 -3.32
CA ASN A 41 22.71 -8.05 -3.44
C ASN A 41 22.31 -9.29 -2.65
N PRO A 42 21.40 -10.12 -3.21
CA PRO A 42 20.86 -11.25 -2.50
C PRO A 42 21.86 -12.38 -2.40
N GLY A 43 21.81 -13.08 -1.28
CA GLY A 43 22.46 -14.36 -1.04
C GLY A 43 21.64 -15.13 -0.04
N SER A 44 21.57 -16.44 -0.19
CA SER A 44 20.85 -17.32 0.70
C SER A 44 21.83 -18.28 1.39
N THR A 45 21.68 -18.43 2.71
CA THR A 45 22.35 -19.51 3.46
C THR A 45 21.56 -20.82 3.42
N TYR A 46 20.33 -20.76 2.89
CA TYR A 46 19.43 -21.88 2.74
C TYR A 46 19.60 -22.60 1.40
N LEU A 47 19.71 -21.83 0.30
CA LEU A 47 19.91 -22.40 -1.02
C LEU A 47 21.31 -22.97 -1.21
N PRO A 48 21.46 -24.12 -1.91
CA PRO A 48 22.75 -24.66 -2.31
C PRO A 48 23.61 -23.67 -3.10
N ALA A 49 24.93 -23.86 -3.09
CA ALA A 49 25.86 -22.93 -3.74
C ALA A 49 25.64 -22.80 -5.27
N ASP A 50 25.23 -23.89 -5.91
CA ASP A 50 24.91 -23.97 -7.35
C ASP A 50 23.52 -23.41 -7.69
N GLU A 51 22.65 -23.20 -6.70
CA GLU A 51 21.30 -22.64 -6.85
C GLU A 51 21.17 -21.19 -6.39
N GLN A 52 22.25 -20.51 -6.05
CA GLN A 52 22.19 -19.13 -5.54
C GLN A 52 21.49 -18.14 -6.51
N SER A 53 21.57 -18.37 -7.81
CA SER A 53 20.87 -17.55 -8.82
C SER A 53 19.34 -17.71 -8.75
N HIS A 54 18.83 -18.80 -8.18
CA HIS A 54 17.39 -19.05 -8.02
C HIS A 54 16.76 -18.15 -6.95
N ILE A 55 17.54 -17.47 -6.12
CA ILE A 55 17.01 -16.63 -5.03
C ILE A 55 16.01 -15.59 -5.51
N TRP A 56 16.16 -15.06 -6.71
CA TRP A 56 15.25 -14.07 -7.28
C TRP A 56 13.84 -14.63 -7.48
N ILE A 57 13.74 -15.89 -7.85
CA ILE A 57 12.47 -16.58 -8.05
C ILE A 57 11.94 -17.12 -6.72
N GLU A 58 12.80 -17.79 -5.95
CA GLU A 58 12.38 -18.43 -4.70
C GLU A 58 12.01 -17.41 -3.62
N TYR A 59 12.67 -16.26 -3.58
CA TYR A 59 12.26 -15.14 -2.73
C TYR A 59 10.83 -14.65 -3.07
N GLY A 60 10.54 -14.45 -4.37
CA GLY A 60 9.22 -14.03 -4.82
C GLY A 60 8.13 -15.06 -4.48
N ARG A 61 8.40 -16.34 -4.72
CA ARG A 61 7.51 -17.45 -4.35
C ARG A 61 7.25 -17.49 -2.85
N GLY A 62 8.30 -17.35 -2.05
CA GLY A 62 8.22 -17.33 -0.59
C GLY A 62 7.39 -16.15 -0.08
N LEU A 63 7.57 -14.96 -0.66
CA LEU A 63 6.78 -13.78 -0.32
C LEU A 63 5.27 -14.02 -0.59
N LEU A 64 4.94 -14.53 -1.77
CA LEU A 64 3.55 -14.84 -2.12
C LEU A 64 2.94 -15.93 -1.23
N ASN A 65 3.74 -16.92 -0.82
CA ASN A 65 3.31 -17.94 0.15
C ASN A 65 2.97 -17.32 1.51
N VAL A 66 3.78 -16.38 2.00
CA VAL A 66 3.50 -15.67 3.26
C VAL A 66 2.21 -14.85 3.13
N PHE A 67 2.05 -14.09 2.06
CA PHE A 67 0.83 -13.32 1.80
C PHE A 67 -0.41 -14.22 1.79
N LYS A 68 -0.33 -15.34 1.06
CA LYS A 68 -1.42 -16.31 1.01
C LYS A 68 -1.78 -16.84 2.40
N LYS A 69 -0.80 -17.29 3.19
CA LYS A 69 -1.03 -17.83 4.54
C LYS A 69 -1.71 -16.83 5.46
N VAL A 70 -1.23 -15.56 5.44
CA VAL A 70 -1.82 -14.49 6.26
C VAL A 70 -3.25 -14.22 5.82
N ARG A 71 -3.47 -14.12 4.51
CA ARG A 71 -4.81 -13.85 3.96
C ARG A 71 -5.80 -14.96 4.25
N ASP A 72 -5.40 -16.22 4.11
CA ASP A 72 -6.25 -17.38 4.42
C ASP A 72 -6.63 -17.43 5.92
N SER A 73 -5.74 -16.97 6.80
CA SER A 73 -5.95 -16.95 8.25
C SER A 73 -6.76 -15.74 8.74
N HIS A 74 -6.77 -14.64 7.99
CA HIS A 74 -7.39 -13.37 8.35
C HIS A 74 -8.18 -12.79 7.17
N PRO A 75 -9.23 -13.48 6.69
CA PRO A 75 -9.97 -13.08 5.48
C PRO A 75 -10.74 -11.75 5.64
N ASP A 76 -11.08 -11.38 6.87
CA ASP A 76 -11.86 -10.17 7.17
C ASP A 76 -10.98 -8.92 7.41
N VAL A 77 -9.65 -9.07 7.44
CA VAL A 77 -8.73 -7.94 7.58
C VAL A 77 -8.43 -7.35 6.21
N HIS A 78 -8.58 -6.05 6.08
CA HIS A 78 -8.22 -5.32 4.86
C HIS A 78 -6.72 -5.04 4.82
N PHE A 79 -6.06 -5.43 3.73
CA PHE A 79 -4.62 -5.26 3.57
C PHE A 79 -4.29 -4.26 2.45
N MET A 80 -3.43 -3.30 2.78
CA MET A 80 -2.80 -2.38 1.83
C MET A 80 -1.34 -2.78 1.59
N LEU A 81 -0.96 -2.98 0.34
CA LEU A 81 0.41 -3.23 -0.05
C LEU A 81 1.21 -1.93 -0.16
N CYS A 82 2.34 -1.87 0.52
CA CYS A 82 3.31 -0.79 0.40
C CYS A 82 4.75 -1.32 0.37
N SER A 83 5.60 -0.66 -0.38
CA SER A 83 7.05 -0.91 -0.41
C SER A 83 7.77 0.32 -0.95
N GLY A 84 7.86 1.38 -0.13
CA GLY A 84 8.35 2.67 -0.61
C GLY A 84 7.48 3.20 -1.77
N GLY A 85 6.16 3.10 -1.64
CA GLY A 85 5.22 3.16 -2.73
C GLY A 85 4.98 1.78 -3.38
N GLY A 86 4.91 1.73 -4.71
CA GLY A 86 4.60 0.53 -5.48
C GLY A 86 5.78 -0.40 -5.77
N GLY A 87 6.86 -0.38 -4.97
CA GLY A 87 8.08 -1.12 -5.28
C GLY A 87 7.96 -2.66 -5.31
N ARG A 88 6.86 -3.22 -4.78
CA ARG A 88 6.52 -4.66 -4.84
C ARG A 88 5.14 -4.90 -5.43
N LEU A 89 4.64 -3.93 -6.18
CA LEU A 89 3.34 -4.02 -6.83
C LEU A 89 3.45 -4.88 -8.09
N ASP A 90 2.75 -5.99 -8.08
CA ASP A 90 2.53 -6.87 -9.23
C ASP A 90 1.18 -7.60 -9.09
N TYR A 91 0.74 -8.27 -10.14
CA TYR A 91 -0.53 -9.01 -10.12
C TYR A 91 -0.51 -10.23 -9.20
N GLY A 92 0.66 -10.79 -8.89
CA GLY A 92 0.80 -11.87 -7.91
C GLY A 92 0.48 -11.37 -6.50
N SER A 93 1.02 -10.21 -6.12
CA SER A 93 0.78 -9.56 -4.83
C SER A 93 -0.66 -9.06 -4.71
N LEU A 94 -1.23 -8.44 -5.76
CA LEU A 94 -2.61 -7.93 -5.73
C LEU A 94 -3.69 -8.99 -5.49
N ARG A 95 -3.38 -10.29 -5.64
CA ARG A 95 -4.32 -11.36 -5.27
C ARG A 95 -4.62 -11.40 -3.77
N TYR A 96 -3.76 -10.80 -2.95
CA TYR A 96 -3.79 -10.90 -1.49
C TYR A 96 -4.03 -9.56 -0.80
N PHE A 97 -4.14 -8.47 -1.58
CA PHE A 97 -4.31 -7.11 -1.10
C PHE A 97 -5.51 -6.44 -1.78
N GLU A 98 -6.32 -5.73 -1.01
CA GLU A 98 -7.44 -4.95 -1.54
C GLU A 98 -6.97 -3.67 -2.19
N GLU A 99 -5.86 -3.11 -1.70
CA GLU A 99 -5.33 -1.85 -2.21
C GLU A 99 -3.81 -1.77 -2.12
N TYR A 100 -3.24 -0.82 -2.84
CA TYR A 100 -1.81 -0.57 -2.85
C TYR A 100 -1.49 0.92 -2.75
N TRP A 101 -0.33 1.23 -2.15
CA TRP A 101 0.22 2.57 -2.07
C TRP A 101 1.05 2.86 -3.32
N PRO A 102 0.65 3.77 -4.24
CA PRO A 102 1.34 3.94 -5.52
C PRO A 102 2.68 4.67 -5.39
N SER A 103 2.82 5.57 -4.42
CA SER A 103 4.04 6.36 -4.20
C SER A 103 4.03 7.07 -2.86
N ASP A 104 5.19 7.16 -2.21
CA ASP A 104 5.38 7.98 -1.01
C ASP A 104 5.36 9.49 -1.31
N ASN A 105 5.42 9.87 -2.58
CA ASN A 105 5.21 11.25 -2.96
C ASN A 105 3.72 11.59 -2.94
N THR A 106 3.31 12.38 -1.96
CA THR A 106 1.92 12.77 -1.71
C THR A 106 1.56 14.17 -2.21
N ASP A 107 2.45 14.84 -2.93
CA ASP A 107 2.16 16.14 -3.57
C ASP A 107 1.05 15.96 -4.61
N ALA A 108 -0.08 16.66 -4.43
CA ALA A 108 -1.25 16.48 -5.28
C ALA A 108 -1.00 16.79 -6.77
N LEU A 109 -0.12 17.75 -7.09
CA LEU A 109 0.22 18.03 -8.48
C LEU A 109 1.02 16.89 -9.11
N GLN A 110 1.98 16.33 -8.38
CA GLN A 110 2.76 15.18 -8.87
C GLN A 110 1.94 13.90 -8.92
N ARG A 111 0.97 13.75 -8.00
CA ARG A 111 0.05 12.61 -7.98
C ARG A 111 -0.79 12.49 -9.26
N ILE A 112 -1.06 13.57 -10.00
CA ILE A 112 -1.73 13.48 -11.30
C ILE A 112 -0.98 12.52 -12.22
N LEU A 113 0.34 12.68 -12.37
CA LEU A 113 1.17 11.84 -13.23
C LEU A 113 1.42 10.45 -12.64
N ILE A 114 1.62 10.37 -11.32
CA ILE A 114 1.84 9.10 -10.62
C ILE A 114 0.60 8.21 -10.72
N GLN A 115 -0.58 8.75 -10.45
CA GLN A 115 -1.84 8.01 -10.49
C GLN A 115 -2.20 7.62 -11.92
N TRP A 116 -2.07 8.57 -12.87
CA TRP A 116 -2.27 8.26 -14.27
C TRP A 116 -1.34 7.14 -14.77
N GLY A 117 -0.04 7.22 -14.46
CA GLY A 117 0.93 6.19 -14.84
C GLY A 117 0.58 4.82 -14.26
N ASN A 118 0.20 4.76 -12.97
CA ASN A 118 -0.21 3.51 -12.32
C ASN A 118 -1.50 2.93 -12.94
N SER A 119 -2.48 3.77 -13.28
CA SER A 119 -3.76 3.33 -13.86
C SER A 119 -3.63 2.70 -15.25
N GLN A 120 -2.48 2.88 -15.93
CA GLN A 120 -2.21 2.19 -17.20
C GLN A 120 -1.93 0.69 -17.02
N PHE A 121 -1.53 0.27 -15.83
CA PHE A 121 -1.11 -1.11 -15.55
C PHE A 121 -1.96 -1.79 -14.47
N PHE A 122 -2.53 -1.02 -13.54
CA PHE A 122 -3.22 -1.55 -12.37
C PHE A 122 -4.60 -0.90 -12.21
N PRO A 123 -5.58 -1.62 -11.66
CA PRO A 123 -6.94 -1.10 -11.49
C PRO A 123 -6.97 0.09 -10.52
N SER A 124 -7.60 1.18 -10.94
CA SER A 124 -7.72 2.42 -10.14
C SER A 124 -8.45 2.18 -8.81
N ILE A 125 -9.41 1.26 -8.77
CA ILE A 125 -10.14 0.91 -7.55
C ILE A 125 -9.25 0.37 -6.43
N ALA A 126 -8.10 -0.23 -6.77
CA ALA A 126 -7.13 -0.72 -5.81
C ALA A 126 -6.03 0.30 -5.48
N MET A 127 -5.99 1.41 -6.19
CA MET A 127 -4.96 2.43 -6.02
C MET A 127 -5.34 3.42 -4.92
N CYS A 128 -4.53 3.47 -3.84
CA CYS A 128 -4.72 4.44 -2.77
C CYS A 128 -4.45 5.87 -3.24
N CYS A 129 -5.48 6.69 -3.25
CA CYS A 129 -5.42 8.10 -3.61
C CYS A 129 -5.80 8.95 -2.41
N HIS A 130 -4.86 9.75 -1.90
CA HIS A 130 -5.03 10.45 -0.63
C HIS A 130 -5.07 11.96 -0.77
N VAL A 131 -5.98 12.58 -0.03
CA VAL A 131 -5.96 14.02 0.23
C VAL A 131 -4.82 14.28 1.21
N SER A 132 -3.70 14.82 0.73
CA SER A 132 -2.51 15.09 1.54
C SER A 132 -2.57 16.43 2.27
N ALA A 133 -1.65 16.62 3.23
CA ALA A 133 -1.46 17.89 3.91
C ALA A 133 -1.02 19.02 2.95
N SER A 134 -1.30 20.27 3.34
CA SER A 134 -0.83 21.47 2.63
C SER A 134 -0.37 22.51 3.67
N PRO A 135 0.87 23.00 3.61
CA PRO A 135 1.90 22.66 2.59
C PRO A 135 2.26 21.17 2.63
N ASN A 136 2.58 20.60 1.43
CA ASN A 136 3.04 19.22 1.34
C ASN A 136 4.41 19.06 2.02
N HIS A 137 4.57 18.03 2.84
CA HIS A 137 5.77 17.83 3.66
C HIS A 137 7.04 17.50 2.85
N GLN A 138 6.90 16.99 1.62
CA GLN A 138 8.05 16.63 0.76
C GLN A 138 8.45 17.77 -0.17
N THR A 139 7.47 18.47 -0.75
CA THR A 139 7.73 19.48 -1.78
C THR A 139 7.60 20.93 -1.26
N GLY A 140 7.01 21.13 -0.08
CA GLY A 140 6.65 22.45 0.43
C GLY A 140 5.51 23.14 -0.34
N ARG A 141 4.94 22.49 -1.34
CA ARG A 141 3.89 23.07 -2.20
C ARG A 141 2.59 23.24 -1.43
N THR A 142 1.99 24.43 -1.60
CA THR A 142 0.63 24.70 -1.12
C THR A 142 -0.35 24.55 -2.26
N THR A 143 -1.41 23.78 -2.03
CA THR A 143 -2.48 23.53 -3.00
C THR A 143 -3.85 23.68 -2.34
N PRO A 144 -4.88 24.17 -3.10
CA PRO A 144 -6.24 24.27 -2.58
C PRO A 144 -6.79 22.90 -2.16
N LEU A 145 -7.60 22.86 -1.11
CA LEU A 145 -8.23 21.62 -0.61
C LEU A 145 -9.06 20.94 -1.72
N LYS A 146 -9.83 21.74 -2.48
CA LYS A 146 -10.61 21.20 -3.61
C LYS A 146 -9.72 20.45 -4.61
N PHE A 147 -8.61 21.03 -5.04
CA PHE A 147 -7.68 20.38 -5.98
C PHE A 147 -7.15 19.07 -5.44
N ARG A 148 -6.81 19.01 -4.15
CA ARG A 148 -6.34 17.77 -3.50
C ARG A 148 -7.42 16.68 -3.51
N PHE A 149 -8.67 17.03 -3.25
CA PHE A 149 -9.81 16.10 -3.37
C PHE A 149 -10.04 15.65 -4.80
N ASP A 150 -10.04 16.57 -5.80
CA ASP A 150 -10.23 16.22 -7.21
C ASP A 150 -9.21 15.18 -7.68
N VAL A 151 -7.93 15.33 -7.26
CA VAL A 151 -6.87 14.37 -7.58
C VAL A 151 -7.07 13.05 -6.82
N ALA A 152 -7.45 13.10 -5.55
CA ALA A 152 -7.62 11.90 -4.73
C ALA A 152 -8.84 11.05 -5.13
N MET A 153 -9.85 11.64 -5.76
CA MET A 153 -11.04 10.91 -6.23
C MET A 153 -10.81 10.01 -7.45
N GLN A 154 -9.59 9.96 -8.01
CA GLN A 154 -9.25 9.12 -9.16
C GLN A 154 -9.07 7.63 -8.82
N GLY A 155 -9.17 7.24 -7.57
CA GLY A 155 -9.03 5.87 -7.09
C GLY A 155 -9.65 5.68 -5.71
N ALA A 156 -9.09 4.79 -4.88
CA ALA A 156 -9.54 4.60 -3.51
C ALA A 156 -9.22 5.85 -2.67
N LEU A 157 -10.25 6.65 -2.40
CA LEU A 157 -10.13 7.91 -1.66
C LEU A 157 -9.74 7.65 -0.20
N GLY A 158 -8.64 8.25 0.23
CA GLY A 158 -8.23 8.32 1.62
C GLY A 158 -7.86 9.74 2.04
N MET A 159 -7.52 9.91 3.31
CA MET A 159 -7.05 11.19 3.85
C MET A 159 -5.74 10.99 4.60
N ASP A 160 -4.67 11.63 4.11
CA ASP A 160 -3.33 11.65 4.70
C ASP A 160 -3.01 13.09 5.16
N LEU A 161 -3.85 13.58 6.05
CA LEU A 161 -3.71 14.89 6.69
C LEU A 161 -4.28 14.82 8.11
N GLN A 162 -3.99 15.84 8.90
CA GLN A 162 -4.48 15.95 10.28
C GLN A 162 -5.81 16.71 10.31
N PRO A 163 -6.96 16.04 10.50
CA PRO A 163 -8.27 16.69 10.41
C PRO A 163 -8.46 17.83 11.44
N SER A 164 -7.78 17.74 12.59
CA SER A 164 -7.84 18.76 13.64
C SER A 164 -7.24 20.12 13.24
N THR A 165 -6.48 20.17 12.14
CA THR A 165 -5.92 21.43 11.61
C THR A 165 -6.85 22.11 10.59
N MET A 166 -7.93 21.46 10.21
CA MET A 166 -8.90 21.99 9.24
C MET A 166 -9.83 23.01 9.92
N ASN A 167 -10.06 24.14 9.25
CA ASN A 167 -11.09 25.08 9.69
C ASN A 167 -12.50 24.58 9.34
N GLU A 168 -13.53 25.23 9.90
CA GLU A 168 -14.93 24.80 9.72
C GLU A 168 -15.36 24.71 8.25
N LYS A 169 -14.94 25.65 7.40
CA LYS A 169 -15.28 25.64 5.96
C LYS A 169 -14.64 24.46 5.24
N GLU A 170 -13.40 24.13 5.58
CA GLU A 170 -12.68 22.97 5.05
C GLU A 170 -13.33 21.66 5.50
N VAL A 171 -13.78 21.55 6.73
CA VAL A 171 -14.50 20.38 7.23
C VAL A 171 -15.84 20.20 6.51
N ILE A 172 -16.59 21.28 6.30
CA ILE A 172 -17.86 21.23 5.53
C ILE A 172 -17.59 20.78 4.10
N PHE A 173 -16.62 21.40 3.43
CA PHE A 173 -16.24 21.02 2.06
C PHE A 173 -15.81 19.55 1.98
N ALA A 174 -14.95 19.07 2.90
CA ALA A 174 -14.49 17.70 2.91
C ALA A 174 -15.64 16.69 3.06
N LYS A 175 -16.61 16.96 3.93
CA LYS A 175 -17.80 16.10 4.09
C LYS A 175 -18.62 16.01 2.81
N GLU A 176 -18.82 17.13 2.11
CA GLU A 176 -19.53 17.17 0.82
C GLU A 176 -18.76 16.43 -0.28
N ALA A 177 -17.43 16.61 -0.33
CA ALA A 177 -16.57 15.94 -1.26
C ALA A 177 -16.57 14.41 -1.05
N ILE A 178 -16.48 13.95 0.20
CA ILE A 178 -16.57 12.52 0.54
C ILE A 178 -17.94 11.96 0.12
N LYS A 179 -19.03 12.66 0.42
CA LYS A 179 -20.38 12.25 -0.02
C LYS A 179 -20.48 12.14 -1.54
N THR A 180 -19.88 13.08 -2.26
CA THR A 180 -19.80 13.04 -3.73
C THR A 180 -19.03 11.80 -4.18
N TYR A 181 -17.86 11.53 -3.60
CA TYR A 181 -17.08 10.34 -3.91
C TYR A 181 -17.86 9.04 -3.65
N GLU A 182 -18.56 8.94 -2.54
CA GLU A 182 -19.41 7.77 -2.22
C GLU A 182 -20.46 7.50 -3.30
N SER A 183 -20.98 8.56 -3.95
CA SER A 183 -21.96 8.42 -5.01
C SER A 183 -21.37 7.97 -6.36
N ILE A 184 -20.06 8.17 -6.58
CA ILE A 184 -19.39 7.87 -7.85
C ILE A 184 -18.36 6.73 -7.76
N ARG A 185 -17.96 6.29 -6.55
CA ARG A 185 -16.88 5.32 -6.35
C ARG A 185 -17.04 3.97 -7.06
N ASN A 186 -18.24 3.65 -7.49
CA ASN A 186 -18.50 2.44 -8.29
C ASN A 186 -18.27 2.65 -9.80
N ILE A 187 -17.88 3.86 -10.22
CA ILE A 187 -17.71 4.24 -11.62
C ILE A 187 -16.23 4.63 -11.89
N VAL A 188 -15.49 5.01 -10.85
CA VAL A 188 -14.09 5.47 -10.91
C VAL A 188 -13.10 4.40 -10.52
#